data_14b09c7a0eb30a7efab025a13cd78263
#
_entry.id   14b09c7a0eb30a7efab025a13cd78263
#
_cell.length_a   1.000
_cell.length_b   1.000
_cell.length_c   1.000
_cell.angle_alpha   90.00
_cell.angle_beta   90.00
_cell.angle_gamma   90.00
#
_symmetry.space_group_name_H-M   'P 1'
#
loop_
_entity.id
_entity.type
_entity.pdbx_description
1 polymer ?
#
loop_
_entity_poly.entity_id
_entity_poly.type
_entity_poly.pdbx_seq_one_letter_code
_entity_poly.pdbx_strand_id
1 'polypeptide(L)'
;MGEYAIQVNDVSMRFNLAKEKVDSLKEYFIRVLKGTHRIDEFYALKHVSFNIPKGDSFAILGSNGSGKSTILKIISGIYKPTSGSVTVEGTIAPMIELGAGFDMDLTARENVFLNGAVLGYSRSFMQENFDRIIDFAELWDFVDVPVKNYSSGMQARLGFSIATLVNPDVLIVDEILSVGDAHFRQKCEEKMAEMKEK
;
A
#
# COMPACT_ATOMS: atom_id res chain seq x y z
N MET A 1 -25.99 6.89 1.34
CA MET A 1 -24.68 6.34 1.77
C MET A 1 -24.68 4.87 1.43
N GLY A 2 -23.68 4.37 0.69
CA GLY A 2 -23.62 2.97 0.30
C GLY A 2 -23.44 2.04 1.49
N GLU A 3 -23.95 0.83 1.38
CA GLU A 3 -23.84 -0.24 2.37
C GLU A 3 -22.40 -0.78 2.47
N TYR A 4 -21.62 -0.65 1.38
CA TYR A 4 -20.29 -1.23 1.22
C TYR A 4 -19.20 -0.16 1.29
N ALA A 5 -18.11 -0.48 1.99
CA ALA A 5 -16.87 0.30 1.97
C ALA A 5 -16.06 0.00 0.70
N ILE A 6 -16.07 -1.27 0.26
CA ILE A 6 -15.36 -1.72 -0.93
C ILE A 6 -16.26 -2.60 -1.78
N GLN A 7 -16.27 -2.37 -3.09
CA GLN A 7 -16.93 -3.21 -4.06
C GLN A 7 -15.94 -3.60 -5.17
N VAL A 8 -15.73 -4.88 -5.36
CA VAL A 8 -14.89 -5.47 -6.40
C VAL A 8 -15.79 -6.21 -7.38
N ASN A 9 -15.84 -5.75 -8.65
CA ASN A 9 -16.75 -6.27 -9.65
C ASN A 9 -15.98 -6.83 -10.84
N ASP A 10 -16.00 -8.15 -11.00
CA ASP A 10 -15.43 -8.92 -12.12
C ASP A 10 -13.99 -8.55 -12.48
N VAL A 11 -13.16 -8.33 -11.47
CA VAL A 11 -11.80 -7.86 -11.62
C VAL A 11 -10.89 -8.96 -12.14
N SER A 12 -10.21 -8.68 -13.24
CA SER A 12 -9.08 -9.48 -13.72
C SER A 12 -7.83 -8.63 -13.87
N MET A 13 -6.68 -9.22 -13.55
CA MET A 13 -5.37 -8.58 -13.70
C MET A 13 -4.42 -9.49 -14.45
N ARG A 14 -3.93 -9.00 -15.58
CA ARG A 14 -3.00 -9.66 -16.46
C ARG A 14 -1.69 -8.92 -16.49
N PHE A 15 -0.60 -9.67 -16.35
CA PHE A 15 0.76 -9.19 -16.54
C PHE A 15 1.34 -9.79 -17.81
N ASN A 16 2.05 -8.96 -18.57
CA ASN A 16 2.81 -9.42 -19.73
C ASN A 16 4.19 -9.86 -19.25
N LEU A 17 4.46 -11.16 -19.34
CA LEU A 17 5.77 -11.72 -19.05
C LEU A 17 6.59 -11.73 -20.34
N ALA A 18 7.38 -10.68 -20.57
CA ALA A 18 8.40 -10.72 -21.62
C ALA A 18 9.51 -11.66 -21.14
N LYS A 19 9.61 -12.88 -21.71
CA LYS A 19 10.69 -13.84 -21.37
C LYS A 19 12.07 -13.35 -21.81
N GLU A 20 12.14 -12.41 -22.71
CA GLU A 20 13.40 -11.87 -23.21
C GLU A 20 13.38 -10.35 -23.21
N LYS A 21 14.39 -9.75 -22.60
CA LYS A 21 14.64 -8.32 -22.74
C LYS A 21 15.00 -8.02 -24.18
N VAL A 22 14.29 -7.10 -24.80
CA VAL A 22 14.64 -6.56 -26.12
C VAL A 22 15.43 -5.29 -25.85
N ASP A 23 16.73 -5.34 -26.01
CA ASP A 23 17.63 -4.22 -25.67
C ASP A 23 17.70 -3.15 -26.77
N SER A 24 17.05 -3.35 -27.92
CA SER A 24 17.11 -2.44 -29.06
C SER A 24 15.79 -2.38 -29.82
N LEU A 25 15.37 -1.17 -30.21
CA LEU A 25 14.22 -0.94 -31.09
C LEU A 25 14.33 -1.69 -32.41
N LYS A 26 15.56 -1.87 -32.94
CA LYS A 26 15.82 -2.61 -34.17
C LYS A 26 15.51 -4.10 -34.00
N GLU A 27 15.87 -4.68 -32.88
CA GLU A 27 15.60 -6.08 -32.54
C GLU A 27 14.09 -6.32 -32.34
N TYR A 28 13.40 -5.37 -31.69
CA TYR A 28 11.94 -5.37 -31.56
C TYR A 28 11.25 -5.45 -32.92
N PHE A 29 11.63 -4.57 -33.86
CA PHE A 29 11.06 -4.55 -35.22
C PHE A 29 11.31 -5.86 -35.97
N ILE A 30 12.51 -6.43 -35.87
CA ILE A 30 12.86 -7.70 -36.52
C ILE A 30 12.01 -8.85 -35.96
N ARG A 31 11.78 -8.90 -34.66
CA ARG A 31 10.97 -9.94 -33.98
C ARG A 31 9.50 -9.83 -34.33
N VAL A 32 8.96 -8.60 -34.43
CA VAL A 32 7.59 -8.35 -34.86
C VAL A 32 7.39 -8.82 -36.32
N LEU A 33 8.31 -8.47 -37.24
CA LEU A 33 8.27 -8.90 -38.64
C LEU A 33 8.41 -10.41 -38.81
N LYS A 34 9.16 -11.08 -37.92
CA LYS A 34 9.34 -12.56 -37.96
C LYS A 34 8.23 -13.33 -37.24
N GLY A 35 7.24 -12.65 -36.62
CA GLY A 35 6.16 -13.28 -35.86
C GLY A 35 6.63 -14.06 -34.62
N THR A 36 7.86 -13.81 -34.15
CA THR A 36 8.47 -14.52 -33.00
C THR A 36 8.26 -13.77 -31.68
N HIS A 37 7.54 -12.64 -31.70
CA HIS A 37 7.23 -11.87 -30.50
C HIS A 37 6.10 -12.57 -29.73
N ARG A 38 6.43 -13.59 -28.93
CA ARG A 38 5.49 -14.21 -27.99
C ARG A 38 5.52 -13.47 -26.68
N ILE A 39 4.42 -12.82 -26.34
CA ILE A 39 4.17 -12.29 -25.01
C ILE A 39 3.41 -13.38 -24.26
N ASP A 40 4.05 -13.97 -23.25
CA ASP A 40 3.33 -14.87 -22.36
C ASP A 40 2.50 -14.02 -21.38
N GLU A 41 1.20 -14.22 -21.44
CA GLU A 41 0.26 -13.55 -20.55
C GLU A 41 0.08 -14.36 -19.27
N PHE A 42 0.29 -13.72 -18.13
CA PHE A 42 0.05 -14.29 -16.82
C PHE A 42 -1.11 -13.58 -16.13
N TYR A 43 -2.15 -14.31 -15.81
CA TYR A 43 -3.27 -13.78 -15.05
C TYR A 43 -3.01 -13.97 -13.54
N ALA A 44 -2.76 -12.87 -12.84
CA ALA A 44 -2.66 -12.87 -11.39
C ALA A 44 -4.04 -12.94 -10.73
N LEU A 45 -5.07 -12.38 -11.39
CA LEU A 45 -6.47 -12.43 -10.94
C LEU A 45 -7.34 -12.72 -12.16
N LYS A 46 -8.41 -13.52 -11.95
CA LYS A 46 -9.42 -13.84 -12.97
C LYS A 46 -10.81 -13.76 -12.37
N HIS A 47 -11.62 -12.83 -12.87
CA HIS A 47 -13.06 -12.71 -12.56
C HIS A 47 -13.35 -12.69 -11.05
N VAL A 48 -12.61 -11.86 -10.29
CA VAL A 48 -12.76 -11.75 -8.84
C VAL A 48 -13.86 -10.74 -8.52
N SER A 49 -14.84 -11.17 -7.70
CA SER A 49 -15.92 -10.29 -7.25
C SER A 49 -16.20 -10.54 -5.77
N PHE A 50 -16.28 -9.48 -4.99
CA PHE A 50 -16.72 -9.47 -3.60
C PHE A 50 -17.03 -8.05 -3.14
N ASN A 51 -17.79 -7.94 -2.04
CA ASN A 51 -18.13 -6.67 -1.41
C ASN A 51 -17.75 -6.74 0.07
N ILE A 52 -17.30 -5.62 0.61
CA ILE A 52 -16.96 -5.47 2.03
C ILE A 52 -17.88 -4.41 2.62
N PRO A 53 -18.76 -4.75 3.58
CA PRO A 53 -19.60 -3.78 4.28
C PRO A 53 -18.76 -2.75 5.06
N LYS A 54 -19.35 -1.59 5.33
CA LYS A 54 -18.75 -0.61 6.23
C LYS A 54 -18.67 -1.15 7.65
N GLY A 55 -17.54 -0.88 8.33
CA GLY A 55 -17.27 -1.33 9.69
C GLY A 55 -16.89 -2.81 9.81
N ASP A 56 -16.78 -3.53 8.69
CA ASP A 56 -16.41 -4.95 8.69
C ASP A 56 -14.89 -5.16 8.60
N SER A 57 -14.44 -6.33 9.05
CA SER A 57 -13.06 -6.80 8.91
C SER A 57 -13.02 -7.98 7.95
N PHE A 58 -12.27 -7.83 6.87
CA PHE A 58 -12.18 -8.83 5.80
C PHE A 58 -10.75 -9.35 5.66
N ALA A 59 -10.58 -10.66 5.66
CA ALA A 59 -9.28 -11.30 5.49
C ALA A 59 -9.19 -12.04 4.15
N ILE A 60 -8.09 -11.82 3.42
CA ILE A 60 -7.77 -12.52 2.19
C ILE A 60 -6.74 -13.60 2.49
N LEU A 61 -7.14 -14.87 2.38
CA LEU A 61 -6.29 -16.02 2.65
C LEU A 61 -5.91 -16.73 1.35
N GLY A 62 -4.71 -17.29 1.32
CA GLY A 62 -4.21 -18.04 0.16
C GLY A 62 -2.70 -18.27 0.22
N SER A 63 -2.20 -19.19 -0.60
CA SER A 63 -0.77 -19.47 -0.75
C SER A 63 0.00 -18.30 -1.36
N ASN A 64 1.34 -18.33 -1.28
CA ASN A 64 2.17 -17.34 -1.96
C ASN A 64 1.93 -17.42 -3.47
N GLY A 65 1.82 -16.25 -4.12
CA GLY A 65 1.51 -16.16 -5.56
C GLY A 65 0.01 -16.30 -5.92
N SER A 66 -0.90 -16.44 -4.95
CA SER A 66 -2.36 -16.53 -5.23
C SER A 66 -3.03 -15.20 -5.61
N GLY A 67 -2.29 -14.10 -5.68
CA GLY A 67 -2.82 -12.79 -6.08
C GLY A 67 -3.25 -11.87 -4.94
N LYS A 68 -3.04 -12.25 -3.66
CA LYS A 68 -3.42 -11.43 -2.49
C LYS A 68 -2.90 -9.98 -2.58
N SER A 69 -1.60 -9.80 -2.71
CA SER A 69 -1.00 -8.47 -2.82
C SER A 69 -1.43 -7.74 -4.10
N THR A 70 -1.76 -8.48 -5.17
CA THR A 70 -2.26 -7.88 -6.41
C THR A 70 -3.64 -7.26 -6.22
N ILE A 71 -4.58 -7.97 -5.58
CA ILE A 71 -5.92 -7.42 -5.34
C ILE A 71 -5.87 -6.26 -4.33
N LEU A 72 -5.02 -6.34 -3.30
CA LEU A 72 -4.80 -5.24 -2.36
C LEU A 72 -4.26 -3.99 -3.07
N LYS A 73 -3.28 -4.13 -3.98
CA LYS A 73 -2.75 -3.02 -4.79
C LYS A 73 -3.80 -2.42 -5.73
N ILE A 74 -4.73 -3.22 -6.25
CA ILE A 74 -5.83 -2.73 -7.07
C ILE A 74 -6.83 -1.95 -6.20
N ILE A 75 -7.23 -2.47 -5.04
CA ILE A 75 -8.13 -1.79 -4.11
C ILE A 75 -7.53 -0.45 -3.65
N SER A 76 -6.21 -0.42 -3.41
CA SER A 76 -5.47 0.80 -3.03
C SER A 76 -5.28 1.79 -4.18
N GLY A 77 -5.73 1.48 -5.40
CA GLY A 77 -5.55 2.34 -6.57
C GLY A 77 -4.12 2.37 -7.13
N ILE A 78 -3.19 1.54 -6.61
CA ILE A 78 -1.81 1.42 -7.11
C ILE A 78 -1.78 0.77 -8.49
N TYR A 79 -2.63 -0.26 -8.69
CA TYR A 79 -2.79 -0.90 -9.98
C TYR A 79 -4.18 -0.67 -10.55
N LYS A 80 -4.24 -0.38 -11.86
CA LYS A 80 -5.50 -0.38 -12.60
C LYS A 80 -5.77 -1.81 -13.08
N PRO A 81 -6.95 -2.40 -12.82
CA PRO A 81 -7.27 -3.74 -13.30
C PRO A 81 -7.32 -3.79 -14.83
N THR A 82 -7.02 -4.95 -15.41
CA THR A 82 -7.12 -5.18 -16.87
C THR A 82 -8.57 -5.17 -17.32
N SER A 83 -9.48 -5.73 -16.52
CA SER A 83 -10.93 -5.67 -16.71
C SER A 83 -11.64 -5.66 -15.35
N GLY A 84 -12.92 -5.27 -15.35
CA GLY A 84 -13.71 -5.08 -14.15
C GLY A 84 -13.49 -3.70 -13.51
N SER A 85 -14.01 -3.52 -12.30
CA SER A 85 -13.92 -2.27 -11.57
C SER A 85 -13.84 -2.48 -10.07
N VAL A 86 -13.20 -1.53 -9.38
CA VAL A 86 -13.18 -1.43 -7.93
C VAL A 86 -13.69 -0.06 -7.54
N THR A 87 -14.59 -0.02 -6.58
CA THR A 87 -15.09 1.21 -5.97
C THR A 87 -14.80 1.15 -4.47
N VAL A 88 -14.22 2.20 -3.93
CA VAL A 88 -13.97 2.37 -2.50
C VAL A 88 -14.65 3.65 -2.05
N GLU A 89 -15.42 3.60 -0.98
CA GLU A 89 -16.02 4.77 -0.36
C GLU A 89 -15.17 5.22 0.82
N GLY A 90 -14.75 6.49 0.80
CA GLY A 90 -13.94 7.11 1.85
C GLY A 90 -12.45 7.14 1.55
N THR A 91 -11.67 7.43 2.58
CA THR A 91 -10.22 7.54 2.55
C THR A 91 -9.55 6.18 2.78
N ILE A 92 -8.50 5.88 2.02
CA ILE A 92 -7.76 4.61 2.14
C ILE A 92 -6.38 4.89 2.72
N ALA A 93 -5.97 4.12 3.73
CA ALA A 93 -4.58 4.02 4.14
C ALA A 93 -4.02 2.64 3.76
N PRO A 94 -3.26 2.53 2.67
CA PRO A 94 -2.65 1.28 2.27
C PRO A 94 -1.36 1.06 3.06
N MET A 95 -1.34 0.04 3.92
CA MET A 95 -0.15 -0.43 4.64
C MET A 95 0.41 -1.70 3.99
N ILE A 96 0.38 -1.76 2.66
CA ILE A 96 0.83 -2.92 1.88
C ILE A 96 2.36 -2.95 1.80
N GLU A 97 2.98 -1.77 1.77
CA GLU A 97 4.44 -1.59 1.79
C GLU A 97 4.74 -0.42 2.72
N LEU A 98 4.99 -0.70 4.00
CA LEU A 98 5.35 0.33 4.99
C LEU A 98 6.64 1.02 4.53
N GLY A 99 6.56 2.35 4.33
CA GLY A 99 7.65 3.14 3.75
C GLY A 99 7.62 3.26 2.22
N ALA A 100 6.65 2.63 1.53
CA ALA A 100 6.39 2.96 0.13
C ALA A 100 5.97 4.44 0.05
N GLY A 101 6.72 5.21 -0.72
CA GLY A 101 6.53 6.66 -0.81
C GLY A 101 7.45 7.47 0.09
N PHE A 102 8.34 6.84 0.88
CA PHE A 102 9.44 7.56 1.50
C PHE A 102 10.49 7.93 0.46
N ASP A 103 10.91 9.19 0.50
CA ASP A 103 12.17 9.58 -0.10
C ASP A 103 13.28 9.25 0.91
N MET A 104 14.16 8.33 0.54
CA MET A 104 15.19 7.81 1.42
C MET A 104 16.26 8.83 1.77
N ASP A 105 16.42 9.87 0.96
CA ASP A 105 17.39 10.96 1.19
C ASP A 105 16.84 12.05 2.09
N LEU A 106 15.51 12.10 2.28
CA LEU A 106 14.84 13.02 3.20
C LEU A 106 14.83 12.47 4.64
N THR A 107 14.75 13.40 5.59
CA THR A 107 14.58 13.10 7.03
C THR A 107 13.19 12.52 7.33
N ALA A 108 12.98 11.95 8.52
CA ALA A 108 11.65 11.54 8.95
C ALA A 108 10.68 12.73 8.99
N ARG A 109 11.14 13.89 9.46
CA ARG A 109 10.35 15.13 9.45
C ARG A 109 9.80 15.44 8.06
N GLU A 110 10.68 15.47 7.07
CA GLU A 110 10.30 15.77 5.69
C GLU A 110 9.39 14.69 5.09
N ASN A 111 9.67 13.43 5.38
CA ASN A 111 8.84 12.31 4.93
C ASN A 111 7.43 12.31 5.53
N VAL A 112 7.25 12.76 6.77
CA VAL A 112 5.91 12.94 7.37
C VAL A 112 5.08 13.89 6.51
N PHE A 113 5.63 15.04 6.13
CA PHE A 113 4.90 16.01 5.29
C PHE A 113 4.73 15.51 3.85
N LEU A 114 5.73 14.85 3.28
CA LEU A 114 5.66 14.27 1.93
C LEU A 114 4.54 13.23 1.86
N ASN A 115 4.53 12.27 2.78
CA ASN A 115 3.50 11.23 2.82
C ASN A 115 2.12 11.79 3.13
N GLY A 116 2.03 12.76 4.02
CA GLY A 116 0.78 13.47 4.29
C GLY A 116 0.20 14.10 3.01
N ALA A 117 1.04 14.73 2.19
CA ALA A 117 0.62 15.31 0.92
C ALA A 117 0.18 14.24 -0.10
N VAL A 118 0.89 13.10 -0.18
CA VAL A 118 0.51 11.94 -1.02
C VAL A 118 -0.83 11.37 -0.60
N LEU A 119 -1.12 11.33 0.70
CA LEU A 119 -2.40 10.88 1.26
C LEU A 119 -3.51 11.94 1.16
N GLY A 120 -3.21 13.13 0.61
CA GLY A 120 -4.18 14.20 0.39
C GLY A 120 -4.40 15.14 1.58
N TYR A 121 -3.55 15.09 2.61
CA TYR A 121 -3.66 15.97 3.78
C TYR A 121 -2.99 17.32 3.58
N SER A 122 -3.58 18.36 4.17
CA SER A 122 -2.98 19.68 4.15
C SER A 122 -1.74 19.75 5.03
N ARG A 123 -0.81 20.65 4.67
CA ARG A 123 0.40 20.88 5.48
C ARG A 123 0.08 21.30 6.91
N SER A 124 -0.95 22.13 7.11
CA SER A 124 -1.41 22.55 8.45
C SER A 124 -1.87 21.37 9.30
N PHE A 125 -2.67 20.49 8.73
CA PHE A 125 -3.12 19.27 9.40
C PHE A 125 -1.93 18.38 9.82
N MET A 126 -0.96 18.17 8.93
CA MET A 126 0.23 17.40 9.25
C MET A 126 1.09 18.07 10.32
N GLN A 127 1.18 19.42 10.31
CA GLN A 127 1.90 20.17 11.34
C GLN A 127 1.27 20.02 12.72
N GLU A 128 -0.07 20.10 12.82
CA GLU A 128 -0.82 19.93 14.07
C GLU A 128 -0.68 18.53 14.66
N ASN A 129 -0.45 17.54 13.82
CA ASN A 129 -0.37 16.13 14.23
C ASN A 129 1.06 15.59 14.23
N PHE A 130 2.06 16.38 13.87
CA PHE A 130 3.43 15.94 13.71
C PHE A 130 3.99 15.28 14.98
N ASP A 131 3.82 15.93 16.13
CA ASP A 131 4.33 15.44 17.40
C ASP A 131 3.70 14.09 17.75
N ARG A 132 2.41 13.92 17.52
CA ARG A 132 1.70 12.65 17.76
C ARG A 132 2.22 11.51 16.87
N ILE A 133 2.59 11.82 15.60
CA ILE A 133 3.20 10.83 14.70
C ILE A 133 4.54 10.38 15.26
N ILE A 134 5.40 11.33 15.64
CA ILE A 134 6.76 11.03 16.09
C ILE A 134 6.76 10.38 17.46
N ASP A 135 5.86 10.78 18.37
CA ASP A 135 5.63 10.13 19.66
C ASP A 135 5.21 8.67 19.49
N PHE A 136 4.25 8.42 18.59
CA PHE A 136 3.80 7.06 18.36
C PHE A 136 4.90 6.19 17.74
N ALA A 137 5.67 6.74 16.81
CA ALA A 137 6.80 6.07 16.17
C ALA A 137 7.99 5.87 17.13
N GLU A 138 8.09 6.67 18.21
CA GLU A 138 9.23 6.69 19.15
C GLU A 138 10.55 7.05 18.45
N LEU A 139 10.53 8.09 17.61
CA LEU A 139 11.64 8.44 16.72
C LEU A 139 12.18 9.87 16.93
N TRP A 140 11.97 10.50 18.08
CA TRP A 140 12.41 11.86 18.34
C TRP A 140 13.92 12.05 18.16
N ASP A 141 14.73 11.11 18.65
CA ASP A 141 16.20 11.18 18.55
C ASP A 141 16.70 11.07 17.09
N PHE A 142 15.84 10.61 16.18
CA PHE A 142 16.16 10.35 14.78
C PHE A 142 15.38 11.23 13.81
N VAL A 143 14.52 12.12 14.29
CA VAL A 143 13.55 12.87 13.48
C VAL A 143 14.19 13.68 12.34
N ASP A 144 15.39 14.18 12.53
CA ASP A 144 16.15 14.97 11.56
C ASP A 144 17.27 14.16 10.88
N VAL A 145 17.22 12.82 10.99
CA VAL A 145 18.13 11.88 10.31
C VAL A 145 17.48 11.39 9.02
N PRO A 146 18.21 11.31 7.88
CA PRO A 146 17.70 10.74 6.64
C PRO A 146 17.22 9.30 6.80
N VAL A 147 16.07 8.97 6.21
CA VAL A 147 15.41 7.67 6.36
C VAL A 147 16.24 6.50 5.82
N LYS A 148 17.15 6.74 4.87
CA LYS A 148 18.12 5.73 4.43
C LYS A 148 19.00 5.16 5.53
N ASN A 149 19.16 5.88 6.64
CA ASN A 149 19.93 5.44 7.81
C ASN A 149 19.07 4.70 8.85
N TYR A 150 17.78 4.54 8.58
CA TYR A 150 16.86 3.84 9.47
C TYR A 150 16.94 2.33 9.27
N SER A 151 16.78 1.58 10.35
CA SER A 151 16.49 0.15 10.26
C SER A 151 15.10 -0.07 9.63
N SER A 152 14.85 -1.27 9.10
CA SER A 152 13.52 -1.63 8.59
C SER A 152 12.42 -1.47 9.63
N GLY A 153 12.74 -1.74 10.91
CA GLY A 153 11.84 -1.51 12.03
C GLY A 153 11.50 -0.04 12.24
N MET A 154 12.49 0.87 12.17
CA MET A 154 12.25 2.30 12.28
C MET A 154 11.42 2.85 11.12
N GLN A 155 11.69 2.38 9.89
CA GLN A 155 10.89 2.74 8.72
C GLN A 155 9.45 2.28 8.87
N ALA A 156 9.23 1.05 9.35
CA ALA A 156 7.90 0.51 9.59
C ALA A 156 7.15 1.28 10.69
N ARG A 157 7.83 1.65 11.79
CA ARG A 157 7.27 2.48 12.86
C ARG A 157 6.79 3.83 12.33
N LEU A 158 7.63 4.51 11.54
CA LEU A 158 7.28 5.80 10.94
C LEU A 158 6.08 5.67 9.97
N GLY A 159 6.13 4.69 9.07
CA GLY A 159 5.06 4.44 8.10
C GLY A 159 3.71 4.11 8.74
N PHE A 160 3.72 3.23 9.76
CA PHE A 160 2.52 2.89 10.51
C PHE A 160 1.95 4.12 11.24
N SER A 161 2.80 4.90 11.89
CA SER A 161 2.38 6.10 12.63
C SER A 161 1.71 7.13 11.73
N ILE A 162 2.24 7.35 10.52
CA ILE A 162 1.63 8.25 9.54
C ILE A 162 0.28 7.69 9.07
N ALA A 163 0.23 6.42 8.70
CA ALA A 163 -0.96 5.80 8.13
C ALA A 163 -2.13 5.71 9.13
N THR A 164 -1.86 5.51 10.42
CA THR A 164 -2.89 5.33 11.45
C THR A 164 -3.33 6.62 12.14
N LEU A 165 -2.53 7.70 12.01
CA LEU A 165 -2.86 8.97 12.61
C LEU A 165 -4.22 9.50 12.15
N VAL A 166 -4.56 9.24 10.92
CA VAL A 166 -5.59 9.96 10.16
C VAL A 166 -6.96 9.30 10.23
N ASN A 167 -7.10 8.19 10.98
CA ASN A 167 -8.33 7.40 11.04
C ASN A 167 -8.96 7.23 9.64
N PRO A 168 -8.32 6.49 8.72
CA PRO A 168 -8.87 6.26 7.39
C PRO A 168 -10.18 5.45 7.49
N ASP A 169 -11.08 5.66 6.52
CA ASP A 169 -12.31 4.86 6.43
C ASP A 169 -12.02 3.40 6.07
N VAL A 170 -10.92 3.16 5.35
CA VAL A 170 -10.45 1.83 4.94
C VAL A 170 -8.96 1.68 5.26
N LEU A 171 -8.64 0.73 6.13
CA LEU A 171 -7.26 0.34 6.42
C LEU A 171 -6.94 -0.97 5.71
N ILE A 172 -5.94 -0.97 4.83
CA ILE A 172 -5.46 -2.15 4.13
C ILE A 172 -4.12 -2.57 4.72
N VAL A 173 -4.08 -3.78 5.30
CA VAL A 173 -2.90 -4.32 5.98
C VAL A 173 -2.44 -5.59 5.27
N ASP A 174 -1.15 -5.71 4.97
CA ASP A 174 -0.53 -6.95 4.49
C ASP A 174 0.24 -7.61 5.66
N GLU A 175 0.89 -8.73 5.47
CA GLU A 175 1.67 -9.51 6.46
C GLU A 175 2.73 -8.69 7.24
N ILE A 176 2.88 -7.41 6.91
CA ILE A 176 3.91 -6.47 7.42
C ILE A 176 3.77 -6.16 8.92
N LEU A 177 2.66 -6.49 9.58
CA LEU A 177 2.51 -6.31 11.04
C LEU A 177 3.47 -7.16 11.89
N SER A 178 4.23 -8.06 11.26
CA SER A 178 5.32 -8.80 11.92
C SER A 178 6.61 -7.97 12.07
N VAL A 179 6.67 -6.74 11.52
CA VAL A 179 7.85 -5.88 11.56
C VAL A 179 7.86 -5.02 12.84
N GLY A 180 9.02 -4.98 13.49
CA GLY A 180 9.21 -4.28 14.76
C GLY A 180 9.40 -5.24 15.94
N ASP A 181 9.70 -4.69 17.10
CA ASP A 181 9.78 -5.46 18.34
C ASP A 181 8.39 -5.78 18.91
N ALA A 182 8.35 -6.64 19.93
CA ALA A 182 7.10 -7.09 20.54
C ALA A 182 6.30 -5.94 21.16
N HIS A 183 6.97 -4.92 21.70
CA HIS A 183 6.32 -3.76 22.30
C HIS A 183 5.59 -2.92 21.25
N PHE A 184 6.25 -2.61 20.14
CA PHE A 184 5.63 -1.82 19.08
C PHE A 184 4.48 -2.58 18.38
N ARG A 185 4.60 -3.91 18.24
CA ARG A 185 3.48 -4.74 17.71
C ARG A 185 2.24 -4.63 18.58
N GLN A 186 2.37 -4.75 19.91
CA GLN A 186 1.23 -4.58 20.83
C GLN A 186 0.60 -3.19 20.66
N LYS A 187 1.41 -2.13 20.58
CA LYS A 187 0.96 -0.75 20.38
C LYS A 187 0.19 -0.59 19.05
N CYS A 188 0.63 -1.27 17.97
CA CYS A 188 -0.08 -1.31 16.71
C CYS A 188 -1.43 -2.04 16.82
N GLU A 189 -1.48 -3.19 17.50
CA GLU A 189 -2.72 -3.96 17.71
C GLU A 189 -3.75 -3.16 18.50
N GLU A 190 -3.33 -2.50 19.59
CA GLU A 190 -4.18 -1.61 20.37
C GLU A 190 -4.73 -0.45 19.53
N LYS A 191 -3.87 0.16 18.70
CA LYS A 191 -4.28 1.25 17.80
C LYS A 191 -5.29 0.79 16.75
N MET A 192 -5.09 -0.39 16.16
CA MET A 192 -6.05 -0.95 15.21
C MET A 192 -7.37 -1.33 15.87
N ALA A 193 -7.36 -1.84 17.11
CA ALA A 193 -8.57 -2.11 17.87
C ALA A 193 -9.36 -0.81 18.13
N GLU A 194 -8.68 0.27 18.58
CA GLU A 194 -9.29 1.60 18.74
C GLU A 194 -9.94 2.14 17.45
N MET A 195 -9.25 1.94 16.31
CA MET A 195 -9.77 2.41 15.01
C MET A 195 -11.00 1.62 14.56
N LYS A 196 -11.12 0.36 14.94
CA LYS A 196 -12.26 -0.50 14.61
C LYS A 196 -13.52 -0.17 15.43
N GLU A 197 -13.38 0.39 16.62
CA GLU A 197 -14.50 0.75 17.51
C GLU A 197 -15.17 2.08 17.11
N LYS A 198 -14.56 2.87 16.23
CA LYS A 198 -15.04 4.18 15.75
C LYS A 198 -15.78 4.05 14.43
#